data_53d02faea27ce418b3d7d69aada55cdc
#
_entry.id   53d02faea27ce418b3d7d69aada55cdc
#
_cell.length_a   1.000
_cell.length_b   1.000
_cell.length_c   1.000
_cell.angle_alpha   90.00
_cell.angle_beta   90.00
_cell.angle_gamma   90.00
#
_symmetry.space_group_name_H-M   'P 1'
#
loop_
_entity.id
_entity.type
_entity.pdbx_description
1 polymer ?
#
loop_
_entity_poly.entity_id
_entity_poly.type
_entity_poly.pdbx_seq_one_letter_code
_entity_poly.pdbx_strand_id
1 'polypeptide(L)'
;QPIIREILEQGYSILTYDLPGHGLSNGSPASIQNFDHYQAVLDAVYRYVKHASQLPQPWLGIGQSTGGTIWLHHLLAFAERRENPYVDRVLLLSPLIRPAKTAWWHNSVGLGIIRRIKREVPRHFRRNNHNPEFLRFVRLKDPLQPRMMGMDWILAMSKWMQEMEDRPACRIPVWLAQGAQDQTVDWRYNIEFIRRKFRLQTLLMLEEGSHQLINE
;
A
#
# COMPACT_ATOMS: atom_id res chain seq x y z
N GLN A 1 -10.33 12.01 9.97
CA GLN A 1 -10.78 11.21 8.83
C GLN A 1 -12.00 10.41 9.25
N PRO A 2 -13.07 10.29 8.43
CA PRO A 2 -14.31 9.60 8.79
C PRO A 2 -14.08 8.16 9.27
N ILE A 3 -13.25 7.39 8.57
CA ILE A 3 -12.97 5.99 8.91
C ILE A 3 -12.31 5.83 10.28
N ILE A 4 -11.44 6.75 10.69
CA ILE A 4 -10.80 6.71 12.03
C ILE A 4 -11.86 6.85 13.12
N ARG A 5 -12.78 7.80 12.94
CA ARG A 5 -13.87 8.00 13.89
C ARG A 5 -14.73 6.75 14.00
N GLU A 6 -15.17 6.21 12.87
CA GLU A 6 -15.99 5.01 12.83
C GLU A 6 -15.33 3.81 13.55
N ILE A 7 -14.04 3.56 13.29
CA ILE A 7 -13.29 2.48 13.94
C ILE A 7 -13.22 2.70 15.46
N LEU A 8 -12.96 3.94 15.91
CA LEU A 8 -12.92 4.27 17.33
C LEU A 8 -14.29 4.15 18.00
N GLU A 9 -15.38 4.56 17.32
CA GLU A 9 -16.76 4.41 17.80
C GLU A 9 -17.18 2.94 17.94
N GLN A 10 -16.58 2.04 17.15
CA GLN A 10 -16.75 0.58 17.30
C GLN A 10 -15.86 -0.01 18.42
N GLY A 11 -15.15 0.80 19.19
CA GLY A 11 -14.36 0.36 20.34
C GLY A 11 -12.96 -0.15 20.02
N TYR A 12 -12.48 0.01 18.79
CA TYR A 12 -11.12 -0.37 18.44
C TYR A 12 -10.12 0.73 18.75
N SER A 13 -8.90 0.34 19.13
CA SER A 13 -7.74 1.22 19.14
C SER A 13 -7.10 1.26 17.76
N ILE A 14 -6.53 2.40 17.39
CA ILE A 14 -5.88 2.57 16.07
C ILE A 14 -4.41 2.90 16.28
N LEU A 15 -3.56 2.16 15.56
CA LEU A 15 -2.15 2.48 15.37
C LEU A 15 -1.93 2.88 13.92
N THR A 16 -1.35 4.04 13.70
CA THR A 16 -0.95 4.53 12.38
C THR A 16 0.41 5.20 12.45
N TYR A 17 1.15 5.18 11.36
CA TYR A 17 2.45 5.83 11.24
C TYR A 17 2.69 6.31 9.82
N ASP A 18 3.52 7.33 9.67
CA ASP A 18 3.97 7.79 8.36
C ASP A 18 5.07 6.88 7.81
N LEU A 19 4.92 6.47 6.56
CA LEU A 19 5.93 5.65 5.88
C LEU A 19 7.23 6.45 5.67
N PRO A 20 8.41 5.78 5.61
CA PRO A 20 9.66 6.44 5.22
C PRO A 20 9.50 7.30 3.96
N GLY A 21 9.98 8.53 4.02
CA GLY A 21 9.84 9.50 2.93
C GLY A 21 8.43 10.06 2.72
N HIS A 22 7.52 9.85 3.67
CA HIS A 22 6.16 10.40 3.66
C HIS A 22 5.85 11.10 4.98
N GLY A 23 4.90 12.03 4.94
CA GLY A 23 4.44 12.74 6.12
C GLY A 23 5.59 13.43 6.87
N LEU A 24 5.67 13.17 8.18
CA LEU A 24 6.71 13.66 9.09
C LEU A 24 7.84 12.64 9.33
N SER A 25 7.78 11.46 8.70
CA SER A 25 8.84 10.45 8.80
C SER A 25 10.10 10.85 8.03
N ASN A 26 11.25 10.41 8.53
CA ASN A 26 12.55 10.60 7.88
C ASN A 26 12.63 9.87 6.54
N GLY A 27 13.60 10.27 5.71
CA GLY A 27 13.89 9.70 4.41
C GLY A 27 13.72 10.70 3.27
N SER A 28 14.19 10.34 2.08
CA SER A 28 14.01 11.16 0.89
C SER A 28 12.52 11.12 0.47
N PRO A 29 11.90 12.26 0.15
CA PRO A 29 10.48 12.33 -0.17
C PRO A 29 10.08 11.36 -1.29
N ALA A 30 9.01 10.57 -1.06
CA ALA A 30 8.48 9.58 -2.00
C ALA A 30 9.57 8.69 -2.64
N SER A 31 10.55 8.27 -1.84
CA SER A 31 11.67 7.44 -2.28
C SER A 31 11.93 6.30 -1.29
N ILE A 32 12.27 5.12 -1.81
CA ILE A 32 12.68 3.96 -1.04
C ILE A 32 13.53 3.05 -1.93
N GLN A 33 14.52 2.38 -1.37
CA GLN A 33 15.44 1.52 -2.15
C GLN A 33 14.85 0.14 -2.45
N ASN A 34 14.09 -0.43 -1.50
CA ASN A 34 13.39 -1.71 -1.63
C ASN A 34 12.21 -1.79 -0.66
N PHE A 35 11.31 -2.75 -0.86
CA PHE A 35 10.14 -2.95 0.00
C PHE A 35 10.47 -3.59 1.35
N ASP A 36 11.62 -4.26 1.49
CA ASP A 36 12.09 -4.77 2.78
C ASP A 36 12.32 -3.65 3.79
N HIS A 37 12.61 -2.43 3.32
CA HIS A 37 12.71 -1.28 4.21
C HIS A 37 11.35 -0.92 4.83
N TYR A 38 10.26 -1.01 4.09
CA TYR A 38 8.92 -0.85 4.66
C TYR A 38 8.61 -1.98 5.66
N GLN A 39 9.02 -3.22 5.34
CA GLN A 39 8.87 -4.34 6.26
C GLN A 39 9.65 -4.10 7.56
N ALA A 40 10.90 -3.64 7.49
CA ALA A 40 11.70 -3.36 8.68
C ALA A 40 11.07 -2.27 9.59
N VAL A 41 10.43 -1.27 8.98
CA VAL A 41 9.71 -0.24 9.74
C VAL A 41 8.44 -0.82 10.39
N LEU A 42 7.65 -1.63 9.65
CA LEU A 42 6.50 -2.33 10.22
C LEU A 42 6.91 -3.23 11.40
N ASP A 43 8.02 -3.96 11.27
CA ASP A 43 8.59 -4.80 12.34
C ASP A 43 8.97 -3.97 13.58
N ALA A 44 9.59 -2.82 13.37
CA ALA A 44 9.97 -1.92 14.46
C ALA A 44 8.74 -1.35 15.19
N VAL A 45 7.75 -0.87 14.44
CA VAL A 45 6.48 -0.36 14.97
C VAL A 45 5.73 -1.44 15.76
N TYR A 46 5.61 -2.65 15.18
CA TYR A 46 4.97 -3.77 15.85
C TYR A 46 5.65 -4.12 17.17
N ARG A 47 6.98 -4.27 17.16
CA ARG A 47 7.75 -4.57 18.38
C ARG A 47 7.60 -3.49 19.44
N TYR A 48 7.69 -2.22 19.05
CA TYR A 48 7.51 -1.10 19.95
C TYR A 48 6.14 -1.16 20.65
N VAL A 49 5.06 -1.31 19.88
CA VAL A 49 3.70 -1.34 20.44
C VAL A 49 3.48 -2.57 21.29
N LYS A 50 3.98 -3.74 20.88
CA LYS A 50 3.86 -4.98 21.65
C LYS A 50 4.56 -4.88 23.02
N HIS A 51 5.67 -4.16 23.09
CA HIS A 51 6.38 -3.92 24.37
C HIS A 51 5.78 -2.79 25.20
N ALA A 52 5.29 -1.73 24.55
CA ALA A 52 4.77 -0.54 25.23
C ALA A 52 3.32 -0.68 25.70
N SER A 53 2.57 -1.61 25.15
CA SER A 53 1.14 -1.76 25.43
C SER A 53 0.72 -3.23 25.47
N GLN A 54 -0.25 -3.53 26.36
CA GLN A 54 -0.92 -4.84 26.42
C GLN A 54 -2.21 -4.78 25.60
N LEU A 55 -2.13 -4.40 24.33
CA LEU A 55 -3.30 -4.33 23.46
C LEU A 55 -3.88 -5.73 23.24
N PRO A 56 -5.20 -5.90 23.41
CA PRO A 56 -5.84 -7.19 23.23
C PRO A 56 -5.83 -7.64 21.77
N GLN A 57 -5.91 -8.94 21.57
CA GLN A 57 -6.19 -9.58 20.29
C GLN A 57 -7.72 -9.55 20.00
N PRO A 58 -8.17 -9.61 18.74
CA PRO A 58 -7.34 -9.76 17.52
C PRO A 58 -6.78 -8.43 17.00
N TRP A 59 -5.63 -8.50 16.33
CA TRP A 59 -5.05 -7.36 15.63
C TRP A 59 -5.39 -7.41 14.14
N LEU A 60 -5.82 -6.26 13.60
CA LEU A 60 -6.26 -6.13 12.22
C LEU A 60 -5.33 -5.19 11.46
N GLY A 61 -4.84 -5.63 10.30
CA GLY A 61 -4.11 -4.78 9.37
C GLY A 61 -5.07 -4.13 8.38
N ILE A 62 -4.97 -2.83 8.19
CA ILE A 62 -5.70 -2.11 7.13
C ILE A 62 -4.68 -1.41 6.26
N GLY A 63 -4.75 -1.59 4.94
CA GLY A 63 -3.84 -0.96 4.01
C GLY A 63 -4.50 -0.49 2.73
N GLN A 64 -4.36 0.80 2.43
CA GLN A 64 -4.78 1.37 1.16
C GLN A 64 -3.59 1.57 0.23
N SER A 65 -3.77 1.26 -1.06
CA SER A 65 -2.76 1.49 -2.10
C SER A 65 -1.40 0.88 -1.70
N THR A 66 -0.33 1.69 -1.54
CA THR A 66 0.98 1.24 -1.06
C THR A 66 0.92 0.56 0.32
N GLY A 67 0.04 1.01 1.22
CA GLY A 67 -0.19 0.33 2.51
C GLY A 67 -0.69 -1.11 2.33
N GLY A 68 -1.56 -1.34 1.35
CA GLY A 68 -1.98 -2.69 0.96
C GLY A 68 -0.82 -3.54 0.42
N THR A 69 0.05 -2.95 -0.41
CA THR A 69 1.27 -3.61 -0.89
C THR A 69 2.18 -4.06 0.26
N ILE A 70 2.35 -3.21 1.27
CA ILE A 70 3.20 -3.51 2.44
C ILE A 70 2.61 -4.70 3.22
N TRP A 71 1.30 -4.73 3.44
CA TRP A 71 0.67 -5.88 4.07
C TRP A 71 0.80 -7.17 3.25
N LEU A 72 0.62 -7.11 1.94
CA LEU A 72 0.83 -8.28 1.07
C LEU A 72 2.28 -8.78 1.12
N HIS A 73 3.26 -7.87 1.10
CA HIS A 73 4.67 -8.21 1.26
C HIS A 73 4.93 -8.89 2.59
N HIS A 74 4.41 -8.33 3.69
CA HIS A 74 4.51 -8.90 5.03
C HIS A 74 3.96 -10.33 5.09
N LEU A 75 2.73 -10.54 4.62
CA LEU A 75 2.08 -11.84 4.66
C LEU A 75 2.85 -12.90 3.86
N LEU A 76 3.35 -12.56 2.65
CA LEU A 76 4.13 -13.49 1.83
C LEU A 76 5.49 -13.80 2.47
N ALA A 77 6.17 -12.80 3.03
CA ALA A 77 7.45 -12.99 3.71
C ALA A 77 7.32 -13.92 4.94
N PHE A 78 6.26 -13.77 5.71
CA PHE A 78 6.00 -14.61 6.89
C PHE A 78 5.57 -16.03 6.50
N ALA A 79 4.75 -16.18 5.46
CA ALA A 79 4.38 -17.49 4.92
C ALA A 79 5.60 -18.27 4.40
N GLU A 80 6.52 -17.61 3.72
CA GLU A 80 7.76 -18.19 3.22
C GLU A 80 8.67 -18.69 4.36
N ARG A 81 8.76 -17.92 5.45
CA ARG A 81 9.51 -18.30 6.66
C ARG A 81 8.75 -19.28 7.56
N ARG A 82 7.50 -19.60 7.26
CA ARG A 82 6.59 -20.40 8.08
C ARG A 82 6.36 -19.81 9.47
N GLU A 83 6.34 -18.49 9.55
CA GLU A 83 6.08 -17.72 10.76
C GLU A 83 4.64 -17.20 10.77
N ASN A 84 4.14 -16.86 11.95
CA ASN A 84 2.83 -16.21 12.09
C ASN A 84 2.98 -14.70 11.83
N PRO A 85 2.11 -14.09 11.02
CA PRO A 85 2.11 -12.65 10.82
C PRO A 85 1.71 -11.90 12.09
N TYR A 86 1.98 -10.61 12.11
CA TYR A 86 1.68 -9.73 13.25
C TYR A 86 0.19 -9.49 13.47
N VAL A 87 -0.62 -9.78 12.47
CA VAL A 87 -2.07 -9.52 12.48
C VAL A 87 -2.85 -10.78 12.12
N ASP A 88 -4.05 -10.89 12.68
CA ASP A 88 -4.93 -12.03 12.44
C ASP A 88 -5.69 -11.93 11.12
N ARG A 89 -5.90 -10.70 10.65
CA ARG A 89 -6.68 -10.41 9.43
C ARG A 89 -6.14 -9.16 8.75
N VAL A 90 -6.29 -9.08 7.43
CA VAL A 90 -5.91 -7.91 6.65
C VAL A 90 -7.05 -7.46 5.76
N LEU A 91 -7.40 -6.16 5.85
CA LEU A 91 -8.29 -5.47 4.93
C LEU A 91 -7.46 -4.65 3.95
N LEU A 92 -7.60 -4.97 2.68
CA LEU A 92 -6.94 -4.29 1.57
C LEU A 92 -7.93 -3.33 0.90
N LEU A 93 -7.52 -2.08 0.72
CA LEU A 93 -8.31 -1.04 0.07
C LEU A 93 -7.58 -0.58 -1.19
N SER A 94 -8.08 -0.94 -2.37
CA SER A 94 -7.46 -0.64 -3.66
C SER A 94 -5.92 -0.82 -3.63
N PRO A 95 -5.40 -2.01 -3.29
CA PRO A 95 -3.96 -2.22 -3.07
C PRO A 95 -3.17 -1.97 -4.35
N LEU A 96 -1.98 -1.37 -4.23
CA LEU A 96 -1.09 -1.15 -5.36
C LEU A 96 -0.23 -2.40 -5.60
N ILE A 97 -0.71 -3.35 -6.39
CA ILE A 97 0.08 -4.51 -6.84
C ILE A 97 0.65 -4.22 -8.22
N ARG A 98 -0.21 -3.78 -9.16
CA ARG A 98 0.19 -3.36 -10.50
C ARG A 98 -0.46 -2.01 -10.84
N PRO A 99 0.31 -0.99 -11.27
CA PRO A 99 -0.26 0.27 -11.74
C PRO A 99 -1.08 0.10 -13.02
N ALA A 100 -2.11 0.95 -13.23
CA ALA A 100 -3.01 0.85 -14.39
C ALA A 100 -2.33 1.04 -15.76
N LYS A 101 -1.22 1.80 -15.82
CA LYS A 101 -0.45 2.01 -17.06
C LYS A 101 0.95 1.43 -16.89
N THR A 102 1.10 0.18 -17.27
CA THR A 102 2.24 -0.66 -16.90
C THR A 102 3.36 -0.77 -17.92
N ALA A 103 3.17 -0.36 -19.18
CA ALA A 103 4.13 -0.67 -20.25
C ALA A 103 5.60 -0.30 -19.94
N TRP A 104 5.83 0.77 -19.19
CA TRP A 104 7.17 1.20 -18.82
C TRP A 104 7.66 0.65 -17.46
N TRP A 105 6.76 0.19 -16.57
CA TRP A 105 7.11 -0.37 -15.27
C TRP A 105 7.75 -1.76 -15.36
N HIS A 106 7.47 -2.51 -16.41
CA HIS A 106 8.03 -3.85 -16.62
C HIS A 106 9.46 -3.84 -17.15
N ASN A 107 9.98 -2.69 -17.58
CA ASN A 107 11.34 -2.58 -18.09
C ASN A 107 12.31 -2.07 -17.01
N SER A 108 12.66 -2.94 -16.06
CA SER A 108 13.58 -2.62 -14.96
C SER A 108 14.97 -2.15 -15.45
N VAL A 109 15.45 -2.68 -16.58
CA VAL A 109 16.72 -2.27 -17.20
C VAL A 109 16.61 -0.85 -17.74
N GLY A 110 15.54 -0.53 -18.51
CA GLY A 110 15.28 0.79 -19.01
C GLY A 110 15.09 1.82 -17.88
N LEU A 111 14.37 1.45 -16.82
CA LEU A 111 14.23 2.28 -15.62
C LEU A 111 15.57 2.55 -14.93
N GLY A 112 16.45 1.54 -14.86
CA GLY A 112 17.80 1.69 -14.32
C GLY A 112 18.67 2.69 -15.10
N ILE A 113 18.52 2.72 -16.42
CA ILE A 113 19.20 3.70 -17.29
C ILE A 113 18.63 5.11 -17.05
N ILE A 114 17.30 5.25 -17.02
CA ILE A 114 16.62 6.52 -16.77
C ILE A 114 17.02 7.10 -15.41
N ARG A 115 17.14 6.25 -14.36
CA ARG A 115 17.59 6.66 -13.02
C ARG A 115 18.97 7.33 -13.02
N ARG A 116 19.89 6.94 -13.91
CA ARG A 116 21.22 7.56 -14.00
C ARG A 116 21.15 9.00 -14.50
N ILE A 117 20.09 9.34 -15.25
CA ILE A 117 19.88 10.67 -15.84
C ILE A 117 18.91 11.50 -14.98
N LYS A 118 17.84 10.87 -14.46
CA LYS A 118 16.81 11.52 -13.64
C LYS A 118 16.67 10.81 -12.32
N ARG A 119 16.85 11.52 -11.21
CA ARG A 119 16.66 10.97 -9.85
C ARG A 119 15.20 10.92 -9.43
N GLU A 120 14.38 11.79 -10.00
CA GLU A 120 12.96 11.91 -9.66
C GLU A 120 12.14 12.36 -10.88
N VAL A 121 10.86 12.08 -10.85
CA VAL A 121 9.88 12.44 -11.87
C VAL A 121 8.69 13.16 -11.24
N PRO A 122 8.04 14.09 -11.96
CA PRO A 122 6.83 14.73 -11.46
C PRO A 122 5.75 13.72 -11.13
N ARG A 123 5.12 13.87 -9.96
CA ARG A 123 3.98 13.06 -9.57
C ARG A 123 2.73 13.50 -10.32
N HIS A 124 2.13 12.58 -11.05
CA HIS A 124 0.87 12.85 -11.74
C HIS A 124 -0.31 12.69 -10.78
N PHE A 125 -0.92 13.80 -10.40
CA PHE A 125 -2.17 13.81 -9.64
C PHE A 125 -3.35 13.50 -10.57
N ARG A 126 -3.76 12.24 -10.61
CA ARG A 126 -4.95 11.81 -11.35
C ARG A 126 -6.21 12.10 -10.54
N ARG A 127 -7.35 12.12 -11.22
CA ARG A 127 -8.65 12.10 -10.53
C ARG A 127 -8.87 10.69 -9.97
N ASN A 128 -8.47 10.51 -8.71
CA ASN A 128 -8.50 9.23 -8.00
C ASN A 128 -9.48 9.24 -6.80
N ASN A 129 -10.37 10.24 -6.78
CA ASN A 129 -11.42 10.44 -5.80
C ASN A 129 -12.54 11.30 -6.42
N HIS A 130 -13.78 11.14 -5.98
CA HIS A 130 -14.93 11.93 -6.46
C HIS A 130 -15.11 13.25 -5.71
N ASN A 131 -14.49 13.41 -4.53
CA ASN A 131 -14.54 14.65 -3.76
C ASN A 131 -13.57 15.71 -4.34
N PRO A 132 -14.09 16.77 -5.01
CA PRO A 132 -13.24 17.79 -5.64
C PRO A 132 -12.46 18.64 -4.62
N GLU A 133 -13.00 18.83 -3.42
CA GLU A 133 -12.32 19.60 -2.36
C GLU A 133 -11.11 18.82 -1.83
N PHE A 134 -11.27 17.51 -1.62
CA PHE A 134 -10.18 16.63 -1.23
C PHE A 134 -9.07 16.63 -2.31
N LEU A 135 -9.42 16.47 -3.58
CA LEU A 135 -8.45 16.52 -4.68
C LEU A 135 -7.72 17.87 -4.75
N ARG A 136 -8.45 18.97 -4.56
CA ARG A 136 -7.85 20.31 -4.52
C ARG A 136 -6.91 20.48 -3.33
N PHE A 137 -7.30 20.00 -2.14
CA PHE A 137 -6.45 20.03 -0.96
C PHE A 137 -5.15 19.27 -1.20
N VAL A 138 -5.21 17.99 -1.58
CA VAL A 138 -4.03 17.15 -1.82
C VAL A 138 -3.12 17.75 -2.89
N ARG A 139 -3.71 18.31 -3.94
CA ARG A 139 -2.93 18.87 -5.06
C ARG A 139 -2.27 20.20 -4.74
N LEU A 140 -2.92 21.07 -3.96
CA LEU A 140 -2.50 22.48 -3.85
C LEU A 140 -2.11 22.90 -2.44
N LYS A 141 -2.70 22.28 -1.40
CA LYS A 141 -2.62 22.75 -0.02
C LYS A 141 -1.93 21.81 0.94
N ASP A 142 -1.83 20.50 0.62
CA ASP A 142 -1.18 19.54 1.48
C ASP A 142 0.35 19.74 1.46
N PRO A 143 0.96 20.23 2.57
CA PRO A 143 2.39 20.49 2.64
C PRO A 143 3.21 19.20 2.73
N LEU A 144 2.59 18.09 3.14
CA LEU A 144 3.24 16.80 3.33
C LEU A 144 3.18 15.92 2.07
N GLN A 145 2.43 16.36 1.05
CA GLN A 145 2.28 15.60 -0.20
C GLN A 145 3.47 15.86 -1.13
N PRO A 146 4.35 14.86 -1.39
CA PRO A 146 5.45 15.02 -2.32
C PRO A 146 4.96 15.36 -3.74
N ARG A 147 5.57 16.35 -4.37
CA ARG A 147 5.30 16.75 -5.77
C ARG A 147 6.10 15.95 -6.79
N MET A 148 7.19 15.37 -6.33
CA MET A 148 8.06 14.50 -7.10
C MET A 148 7.98 13.08 -6.56
N MET A 149 8.30 12.11 -7.37
CA MET A 149 8.42 10.70 -7.01
C MET A 149 9.83 10.23 -7.35
N GLY A 150 10.53 9.66 -6.38
CA GLY A 150 11.87 9.14 -6.55
C GLY A 150 11.93 7.98 -7.54
N MET A 151 12.90 7.97 -8.44
CA MET A 151 13.15 6.85 -9.36
C MET A 151 13.50 5.56 -8.59
N ASP A 152 14.07 5.69 -7.38
CA ASP A 152 14.33 4.54 -6.51
C ASP A 152 13.04 3.85 -6.08
N TRP A 153 11.99 4.61 -5.75
CA TRP A 153 10.69 4.04 -5.42
C TRP A 153 10.07 3.29 -6.61
N ILE A 154 10.18 3.85 -7.81
CA ILE A 154 9.67 3.24 -9.05
C ILE A 154 10.40 1.92 -9.32
N LEU A 155 11.71 1.90 -9.17
CA LEU A 155 12.53 0.69 -9.33
C LEU A 155 12.21 -0.35 -8.27
N ALA A 156 12.09 0.07 -6.99
CA ALA A 156 11.71 -0.81 -5.90
C ALA A 156 10.35 -1.45 -6.14
N MET A 157 9.36 -0.68 -6.62
CA MET A 157 8.03 -1.20 -6.97
C MET A 157 8.08 -2.16 -8.17
N SER A 158 8.84 -1.81 -9.23
CA SER A 158 9.01 -2.67 -10.41
C SER A 158 9.64 -4.02 -10.02
N LYS A 159 10.67 -4.00 -9.18
CA LYS A 159 11.32 -5.20 -8.66
C LYS A 159 10.36 -6.01 -7.78
N TRP A 160 9.67 -5.36 -6.85
CA TRP A 160 8.69 -5.99 -5.98
C TRP A 160 7.60 -6.73 -6.77
N MET A 161 7.04 -6.13 -7.83
CA MET A 161 6.02 -6.78 -8.67
C MET A 161 6.51 -8.10 -9.27
N GLN A 162 7.78 -8.15 -9.73
CA GLN A 162 8.38 -9.35 -10.30
C GLN A 162 8.61 -10.43 -9.24
N GLU A 163 9.21 -10.06 -8.11
CA GLU A 163 9.51 -10.98 -7.02
C GLU A 163 8.26 -11.60 -6.40
N MET A 164 7.17 -10.85 -6.28
CA MET A 164 5.94 -11.35 -5.66
C MET A 164 5.19 -12.37 -6.52
N GLU A 165 5.37 -12.34 -7.85
CA GLU A 165 4.82 -13.39 -8.72
C GLU A 165 5.47 -14.75 -8.46
N ASP A 166 6.74 -14.79 -8.13
CA ASP A 166 7.50 -16.02 -7.91
C ASP A 166 7.33 -16.60 -6.49
N ARG A 167 6.92 -15.76 -5.51
CA ARG A 167 6.73 -16.23 -4.13
C ARG A 167 5.59 -17.26 -4.01
N PRO A 168 5.71 -18.23 -3.10
CA PRO A 168 4.66 -19.22 -2.86
C PRO A 168 3.35 -18.54 -2.38
N ALA A 169 2.23 -19.20 -2.64
CA ALA A 169 0.92 -18.73 -2.16
C ALA A 169 0.84 -18.79 -0.63
N CYS A 170 0.22 -17.78 -0.06
CA CYS A 170 -0.04 -17.64 1.37
C CYS A 170 -1.53 -17.91 1.68
N ARG A 171 -1.81 -18.81 2.62
CA ARG A 171 -3.21 -19.15 2.97
C ARG A 171 -3.84 -18.24 4.02
N ILE A 172 -3.18 -17.13 4.35
CA ILE A 172 -3.71 -16.16 5.32
C ILE A 172 -4.93 -15.46 4.70
N PRO A 173 -6.03 -15.32 5.48
CA PRO A 173 -7.24 -14.69 4.98
C PRO A 173 -7.07 -13.19 4.79
N VAL A 174 -7.55 -12.69 3.64
CA VAL A 174 -7.59 -11.26 3.33
C VAL A 174 -8.99 -10.86 2.88
N TRP A 175 -9.38 -9.63 3.21
CA TRP A 175 -10.57 -8.96 2.72
C TRP A 175 -10.14 -7.86 1.76
N LEU A 176 -10.88 -7.66 0.69
CA LEU A 176 -10.56 -6.69 -0.35
C LEU A 176 -11.76 -5.81 -0.65
N ALA A 177 -11.58 -4.51 -0.55
CA ALA A 177 -12.48 -3.52 -1.14
C ALA A 177 -11.79 -2.85 -2.33
N GLN A 178 -12.49 -2.75 -3.45
CA GLN A 178 -11.96 -2.23 -4.71
C GLN A 178 -12.98 -1.37 -5.44
N GLY A 179 -12.56 -0.18 -5.86
CA GLY A 179 -13.36 0.68 -6.71
C GLY A 179 -13.33 0.23 -8.18
N ALA A 180 -14.50 0.12 -8.81
CA ALA A 180 -14.60 -0.29 -10.22
C ALA A 180 -14.14 0.81 -11.19
N GLN A 181 -14.12 2.08 -10.74
CA GLN A 181 -13.63 3.23 -11.50
C GLN A 181 -12.16 3.60 -11.21
N ASP A 182 -11.44 2.74 -10.50
CA ASP A 182 -10.03 2.95 -10.19
C ASP A 182 -9.18 2.98 -11.47
N GLN A 183 -8.56 4.14 -11.75
CA GLN A 183 -7.65 4.37 -12.87
C GLN A 183 -6.18 4.44 -12.43
N THR A 184 -5.92 4.24 -11.14
CA THR A 184 -4.56 4.30 -10.57
C THR A 184 -3.89 2.95 -10.63
N VAL A 185 -4.63 1.89 -10.30
CA VAL A 185 -4.12 0.51 -10.31
C VAL A 185 -4.85 -0.35 -11.34
N ASP A 186 -4.18 -1.38 -11.82
CA ASP A 186 -4.80 -2.44 -12.64
C ASP A 186 -5.58 -3.38 -11.72
N TRP A 187 -6.75 -2.95 -11.29
CA TRP A 187 -7.53 -3.65 -10.28
C TRP A 187 -7.97 -5.06 -10.71
N ARG A 188 -8.17 -5.30 -12.00
CA ARG A 188 -8.52 -6.64 -12.51
C ARG A 188 -7.38 -7.61 -12.27
N TYR A 189 -6.18 -7.23 -12.67
CA TYR A 189 -4.99 -8.02 -12.36
C TYR A 189 -4.77 -8.17 -10.85
N ASN A 190 -4.94 -7.12 -10.08
CA ASN A 190 -4.72 -7.12 -8.63
C ASN A 190 -5.66 -8.11 -7.92
N ILE A 191 -6.93 -8.17 -8.31
CA ILE A 191 -7.90 -9.16 -7.79
C ILE A 191 -7.44 -10.58 -8.12
N GLU A 192 -7.04 -10.85 -9.36
CA GLU A 192 -6.58 -12.20 -9.76
C GLU A 192 -5.28 -12.57 -9.06
N PHE A 193 -4.35 -11.64 -8.87
CA PHE A 193 -3.15 -11.86 -8.07
C PHE A 193 -3.51 -12.26 -6.63
N ILE A 194 -4.41 -11.52 -5.98
CA ILE A 194 -4.85 -11.81 -4.61
C ILE A 194 -5.52 -13.19 -4.53
N ARG A 195 -6.39 -13.54 -5.48
CA ARG A 195 -7.03 -14.86 -5.54
C ARG A 195 -6.03 -16.00 -5.67
N ARG A 196 -4.96 -15.82 -6.44
CA ARG A 196 -3.92 -16.84 -6.64
C ARG A 196 -3.00 -16.99 -5.42
N LYS A 197 -2.68 -15.87 -4.76
CA LYS A 197 -1.64 -15.82 -3.71
C LYS A 197 -2.18 -15.90 -2.31
N PHE A 198 -3.43 -15.52 -2.06
CA PHE A 198 -4.02 -15.41 -0.74
C PHE A 198 -5.38 -16.10 -0.66
N ARG A 199 -5.84 -16.34 0.57
CA ARG A 199 -7.20 -16.80 0.82
C ARG A 199 -8.13 -15.57 0.84
N LEU A 200 -8.64 -15.16 -0.32
CA LEU A 200 -9.60 -14.06 -0.42
C LEU A 200 -10.95 -14.49 0.22
N GLN A 201 -11.31 -13.85 1.35
CA GLN A 201 -12.54 -14.14 2.10
C GLN A 201 -13.74 -13.40 1.50
N THR A 202 -13.54 -12.13 1.20
CA THR A 202 -14.59 -11.25 0.69
C THR A 202 -13.97 -10.27 -0.31
N LEU A 203 -14.67 -10.06 -1.41
CA LEU A 203 -14.41 -9.00 -2.36
C LEU A 203 -15.62 -8.06 -2.36
N LEU A 204 -15.42 -6.84 -1.86
CA LEU A 204 -16.39 -5.75 -1.97
C LEU A 204 -16.02 -4.89 -3.18
N MET A 205 -16.82 -4.97 -4.24
CA MET A 205 -16.72 -4.08 -5.39
C MET A 205 -17.62 -2.86 -5.18
N LEU A 206 -17.03 -1.66 -5.30
CA LEU A 206 -17.74 -0.39 -5.24
C LEU A 206 -17.85 0.15 -6.67
N GLU A 207 -19.05 0.05 -7.25
CA GLU A 207 -19.30 0.37 -8.68
C GLU A 207 -18.92 1.82 -9.04
N GLU A 208 -19.19 2.75 -8.13
CA GLU A 208 -18.86 4.16 -8.29
C GLU A 208 -17.52 4.53 -7.62
N GLY A 209 -16.91 3.61 -6.87
CA GLY A 209 -15.68 3.87 -6.15
C GLY A 209 -14.48 4.06 -7.07
N SER A 210 -13.62 5.02 -6.76
CA SER A 210 -12.35 5.21 -7.45
C SER A 210 -11.18 4.62 -6.64
N HIS A 211 -10.01 5.27 -6.58
CA HIS A 211 -8.83 4.72 -5.89
C HIS A 211 -8.80 5.02 -4.39
N GLN A 212 -9.25 6.22 -3.98
CA GLN A 212 -9.12 6.72 -2.61
C GLN A 212 -10.38 6.40 -1.77
N LEU A 213 -10.67 5.11 -1.56
CA LEU A 213 -11.91 4.63 -0.95
C LEU A 213 -12.19 5.20 0.45
N ILE A 214 -11.15 5.50 1.22
CA ILE A 214 -11.32 6.03 2.60
C ILE A 214 -11.92 7.45 2.61
N ASN A 215 -11.82 8.17 1.51
CA ASN A 215 -12.19 9.58 1.40
C ASN A 215 -13.35 9.81 0.41
N GLU A 216 -14.07 8.78 0.02
CA GLU A 216 -15.24 8.83 -0.85
C GLU A 216 -16.56 8.82 -0.08
#